data_c24782a7fbaa5b1e5902f913940900b3
#
_entry.id   c24782a7fbaa5b1e5902f913940900b3
#
_cell.length_a   1.000
_cell.length_b   1.000
_cell.length_c   1.000
_cell.angle_alpha   90.00
_cell.angle_beta   90.00
_cell.angle_gamma   90.00
#
_symmetry.space_group_name_H-M   'P 1'
#
loop_
_entity.id
_entity.type
_entity.pdbx_description
1 polymer ?
#
loop_
_entity_poly.entity_id
_entity_poly.type
_entity_poly.pdbx_seq_one_letter_code
_entity_poly.pdbx_strand_id
1 'polypeptide(L)'
;MQIEVPNFYKNIIVTGGAGFIGGCLIRRLLKTTNSKIYNIDKCGYASDLTGINNEIKELRIQDSNRHKLVKIDISNRKVLEEAILGIDPDLVIHLAA
;
A
#
# COMPACT_ATOMS: atom_id res chain seq x y z
N MET A 1 -10.74 -5.16 11.75
CA MET A 1 -9.74 -4.08 11.95
C MET A 1 -10.40 -2.73 11.79
N GLN A 2 -10.36 -1.93 12.81
CA GLN A 2 -10.88 -0.57 12.77
C GLN A 2 -9.72 0.40 12.85
N ILE A 3 -9.29 0.87 11.70
CA ILE A 3 -8.24 1.89 11.60
C ILE A 3 -8.83 3.07 10.86
N GLU A 4 -8.74 4.23 11.48
CA GLU A 4 -9.16 5.47 10.87
C GLU A 4 -7.93 6.33 10.58
N VAL A 5 -7.75 6.67 9.32
CA VAL A 5 -6.68 7.53 8.85
C VAL A 5 -7.33 8.79 8.28
N PRO A 6 -6.91 9.98 8.74
CA PRO A 6 -7.45 11.21 8.19
C PRO A 6 -7.25 11.29 6.67
N ASN A 7 -8.25 11.83 5.97
CA ASN A 7 -8.25 11.88 4.50
C ASN A 7 -7.43 13.06 3.94
N PHE A 8 -6.46 13.56 4.66
CA PHE A 8 -5.58 14.62 4.16
C PHE A 8 -4.23 14.11 3.65
N TYR A 9 -3.89 12.86 3.89
CA TYR A 9 -2.67 12.28 3.34
C TYR A 9 -2.84 12.04 1.85
N LYS A 10 -1.85 12.44 1.04
CA LYS A 10 -1.87 12.26 -0.42
C LYS A 10 -1.23 10.95 -0.82
N ASN A 11 -0.05 10.68 -0.31
CA ASN A 11 0.76 9.52 -0.65
C ASN A 11 1.07 8.72 0.60
N ILE A 12 0.55 7.51 0.67
CA ILE A 12 0.75 6.61 1.80
C ILE A 12 1.58 5.42 1.34
N ILE A 13 2.67 5.15 2.05
CA ILE A 13 3.43 3.92 1.85
C ILE A 13 2.96 2.90 2.88
N VAL A 14 2.65 1.69 2.42
CA VAL A 14 2.41 0.54 3.28
C VAL A 14 3.45 -0.52 2.91
N THR A 15 4.31 -0.88 3.85
CA THR A 15 5.24 -2.00 3.63
C THR A 15 4.59 -3.30 4.08
N GLY A 16 4.77 -4.36 3.30
CA GLY A 16 4.14 -5.65 3.59
C GLY A 16 2.65 -5.69 3.23
N GLY A 17 2.22 -4.84 2.29
CA GLY A 17 0.81 -4.73 1.91
C GLY A 17 0.27 -5.93 1.13
N ALA A 18 1.13 -6.81 0.62
CA ALA A 18 0.70 -8.05 -0.03
C ALA A 18 0.45 -9.18 0.96
N GLY A 19 0.80 -9.02 2.23
CA GLY A 19 0.48 -9.97 3.29
C GLY A 19 -0.96 -9.82 3.77
N PHE A 20 -1.37 -10.70 4.69
CA PHE A 20 -2.75 -10.73 5.16
C PHE A 20 -3.16 -9.42 5.87
N ILE A 21 -2.39 -8.99 6.86
CA ILE A 21 -2.71 -7.77 7.64
C ILE A 21 -2.57 -6.53 6.77
N GLY A 22 -1.48 -6.44 6.00
CA GLY A 22 -1.25 -5.31 5.11
C GLY A 22 -2.30 -5.19 4.03
N GLY A 23 -2.76 -6.31 3.48
CA GLY A 23 -3.85 -6.34 2.51
C GLY A 23 -5.15 -5.81 3.08
N CYS A 24 -5.50 -6.21 4.30
CA CYS A 24 -6.69 -5.70 4.99
C CYS A 24 -6.59 -4.18 5.23
N LEU A 25 -5.42 -3.70 5.63
CA LEU A 25 -5.19 -2.27 5.83
C LEU A 25 -5.35 -1.49 4.53
N ILE A 26 -4.74 -1.95 3.44
CA ILE A 26 -4.82 -1.28 2.14
C ILE A 26 -6.27 -1.21 1.67
N ARG A 27 -7.02 -2.29 1.79
CA ARG A 27 -8.44 -2.31 1.43
C ARG A 27 -9.22 -1.26 2.23
N ARG A 28 -8.93 -1.14 3.52
CA ARG A 28 -9.57 -0.14 4.38
C ARG A 28 -9.19 1.28 3.95
N LEU A 29 -7.93 1.54 3.64
CA LEU A 29 -7.47 2.84 3.18
C LEU A 29 -8.11 3.23 1.84
N LEU A 30 -8.22 2.30 0.91
CA LEU A 30 -8.89 2.54 -0.37
C LEU A 30 -10.35 2.92 -0.19
N LYS A 31 -11.02 2.32 0.79
CA LYS A 31 -12.43 2.55 1.08
C LYS A 31 -12.68 3.86 1.81
N THR A 32 -11.78 4.26 2.70
CA THR A 32 -12.02 5.37 3.63
C THR A 32 -11.24 6.64 3.31
N THR A 33 -10.31 6.60 2.35
CA THR A 33 -9.50 7.76 1.95
C THR A 33 -9.49 7.92 0.44
N ASN A 34 -9.01 9.09 -0.02
CA ASN A 34 -8.70 9.34 -1.43
C ASN A 34 -7.21 9.27 -1.71
N SER A 35 -6.43 8.78 -0.78
CA SER A 35 -4.97 8.72 -0.88
C SER A 35 -4.51 7.75 -1.95
N LYS A 36 -3.33 7.99 -2.50
CA LYS A 36 -2.60 7.01 -3.28
C LYS A 36 -1.85 6.10 -2.33
N ILE A 37 -1.98 4.80 -2.54
CA ILE A 37 -1.37 3.78 -1.69
C ILE A 37 -0.24 3.12 -2.47
N TYR A 38 0.98 3.26 -1.98
CA TYR A 38 2.15 2.59 -2.52
C TYR A 38 2.46 1.39 -1.64
N ASN A 39 2.19 0.22 -2.18
CA ASN A 39 2.38 -1.04 -1.48
C ASN A 39 3.79 -1.55 -1.76
N ILE A 40 4.69 -1.40 -0.80
CA ILE A 40 6.06 -1.90 -0.93
C ILE A 40 6.13 -3.30 -0.34
N ASP A 41 6.36 -4.28 -1.20
CA ASP A 41 6.41 -5.68 -0.80
C ASP A 41 7.33 -6.45 -1.75
N LYS A 42 8.08 -7.40 -1.22
CA LYS A 42 8.89 -8.26 -2.07
C LYS A 42 8.07 -9.33 -2.78
N CYS A 43 6.79 -9.49 -2.41
CA CYS A 43 5.86 -10.46 -2.98
C CYS A 43 6.40 -11.89 -2.89
N GLY A 44 6.74 -12.29 -1.68
CA GLY A 44 7.20 -13.64 -1.40
C GLY A 44 6.06 -14.65 -1.37
N TYR A 45 6.33 -15.79 -0.77
CA TYR A 45 5.47 -16.97 -0.78
C TYR A 45 4.04 -16.73 -0.29
N ALA A 46 3.85 -15.90 0.73
CA ALA A 46 2.53 -15.66 1.32
C ALA A 46 1.79 -14.44 0.76
N SER A 47 2.29 -13.87 -0.34
CA SER A 47 1.72 -12.63 -0.90
C SER A 47 0.49 -12.92 -1.74
N ASP A 48 -0.56 -12.10 -1.58
CA ASP A 48 -1.78 -12.20 -2.35
C ASP A 48 -2.43 -10.81 -2.49
N LEU A 49 -2.61 -10.37 -3.72
CA LEU A 49 -3.23 -9.10 -4.04
C LEU A 49 -4.70 -9.22 -4.45
N THR A 50 -5.26 -10.42 -4.44
CA THR A 50 -6.63 -10.66 -4.92
C THR A 50 -7.65 -9.81 -4.18
N GLY A 51 -7.56 -9.74 -2.85
CA GLY A 51 -8.47 -8.95 -2.04
C GLY A 51 -8.42 -7.46 -2.36
N ILE A 52 -7.22 -6.93 -2.56
CA ILE A 52 -7.01 -5.52 -2.91
C ILE A 52 -7.62 -5.23 -4.28
N ASN A 53 -7.34 -6.07 -5.26
CA ASN A 53 -7.85 -5.89 -6.62
C ASN A 53 -9.37 -5.98 -6.66
N ASN A 54 -9.97 -6.89 -5.89
CA ASN A 54 -11.41 -7.00 -5.78
C ASN A 54 -12.04 -5.76 -5.15
N GLU A 55 -11.41 -5.19 -4.11
CA GLU A 55 -11.90 -3.98 -3.47
C GLU A 55 -11.86 -2.78 -4.43
N ILE A 56 -10.80 -2.63 -5.20
CA ILE A 56 -10.70 -1.59 -6.22
C ILE A 56 -11.85 -1.70 -7.22
N LYS A 57 -12.15 -2.91 -7.64
CA LYS A 57 -13.24 -3.19 -8.58
C LYS A 57 -14.62 -2.89 -7.97
N GLU A 58 -14.86 -3.33 -6.74
CA GLU A 58 -16.13 -3.10 -6.05
C GLU A 58 -16.39 -1.62 -5.76
N LEU A 59 -15.36 -0.89 -5.37
CA LEU A 59 -15.45 0.55 -5.12
C LEU A 59 -15.50 1.37 -6.39
N ARG A 60 -15.37 0.75 -7.56
CA ARG A 60 -15.36 1.42 -8.87
C ARG A 60 -14.29 2.52 -8.94
N ILE A 61 -13.13 2.26 -8.37
CA ILE A 61 -12.01 3.19 -8.39
C ILE A 61 -11.50 3.28 -9.84
N GLN A 62 -11.59 4.46 -10.43
CA GLN A 62 -11.21 4.68 -11.82
C GLN A 62 -9.76 5.08 -11.98
N ASP A 63 -9.18 5.70 -10.97
CA ASP A 63 -7.75 6.02 -10.97
C ASP A 63 -6.95 4.77 -10.65
N SER A 64 -6.38 4.14 -11.68
CA SER A 64 -5.57 2.94 -11.54
C SER A 64 -4.30 3.16 -10.71
N ASN A 65 -3.92 4.41 -10.48
CA ASN A 65 -2.75 4.77 -9.67
C ASN A 65 -3.06 4.87 -8.17
N ARG A 66 -4.32 4.67 -7.76
CA ARG A 66 -4.68 4.70 -6.34
C ARG A 66 -3.98 3.59 -5.54
N HIS A 67 -3.73 2.44 -6.15
CA HIS A 67 -2.91 1.39 -5.55
C HIS A 67 -1.79 1.02 -6.52
N LYS A 68 -0.56 1.13 -6.07
CA LYS A 68 0.61 0.76 -6.86
C LYS A 68 1.49 -0.19 -6.06
N LEU A 69 1.73 -1.37 -6.61
CA LEU A 69 2.69 -2.31 -6.05
C LEU A 69 4.09 -1.89 -6.46
N VAL A 70 4.95 -1.70 -5.49
CA VAL A 70 6.38 -1.46 -5.69
C VAL A 70 7.12 -2.67 -5.14
N LYS A 71 7.57 -3.54 -6.03
CA LYS A 71 8.16 -4.82 -5.65
C LYS A 71 9.62 -4.63 -5.24
N ILE A 72 9.83 -4.47 -3.95
CA ILE A 72 11.15 -4.22 -3.36
C ILE A 72 11.26 -5.02 -2.08
N ASP A 73 12.43 -5.64 -1.87
CA ASP A 73 12.82 -6.18 -0.58
C ASP A 73 13.34 -5.02 0.28
N ILE A 74 12.69 -4.75 1.42
CA ILE A 74 13.07 -3.65 2.30
C ILE A 74 14.48 -3.79 2.91
N SER A 75 15.07 -4.98 2.84
CA SER A 75 16.47 -5.17 3.24
C SER A 75 17.45 -4.55 2.23
N ASN A 76 17.00 -4.27 1.01
CA ASN A 76 17.78 -3.54 0.02
C ASN A 76 17.64 -2.03 0.25
N ARG A 77 18.47 -1.52 1.13
CA ARG A 77 18.38 -0.14 1.64
C ARG A 77 18.44 0.90 0.53
N LYS A 78 19.36 0.75 -0.42
CA LYS A 78 19.54 1.74 -1.50
C LYS A 78 18.31 1.86 -2.38
N VAL A 79 17.75 0.74 -2.80
CA VAL A 79 16.56 0.71 -3.65
C VAL A 79 15.35 1.25 -2.89
N LEU A 80 15.22 0.91 -1.61
CA LEU A 80 14.16 1.42 -0.76
C LEU A 80 14.23 2.94 -0.60
N GLU A 81 15.42 3.48 -0.33
CA GLU A 81 15.60 4.94 -0.19
C GLU A 81 15.24 5.67 -1.49
N GLU A 82 15.66 5.16 -2.63
CA GLU A 82 15.33 5.74 -3.93
C GLU A 82 13.81 5.74 -4.17
N ALA A 83 13.14 4.65 -3.82
CA ALA A 83 11.69 4.56 -3.97
C ALA A 83 10.96 5.56 -3.05
N ILE A 84 11.38 5.67 -1.80
CA ILE A 84 10.77 6.62 -0.85
C ILE A 84 10.94 8.06 -1.33
N LEU A 85 12.14 8.42 -1.79
CA LEU A 85 12.40 9.77 -2.32
C LEU A 85 11.54 10.06 -3.55
N GLY A 86 11.35 9.08 -4.42
CA GLY A 86 10.52 9.25 -5.62
C GLY A 86 9.03 9.36 -5.31
N ILE A 87 8.54 8.67 -4.28
CA ILE A 87 7.14 8.70 -3.88
C ILE A 87 6.81 9.97 -3.10
N ASP A 88 7.74 10.45 -2.28
CA ASP A 88 7.52 11.59 -1.38
C ASP A 88 6.30 11.38 -0.48
N PRO A 89 6.33 10.39 0.42
CA PRO A 89 5.15 10.02 1.20
C PRO A 89 4.85 11.01 2.33
N ASP A 90 3.56 11.18 2.62
CA ASP A 90 3.10 11.92 3.81
C ASP A 90 2.91 10.98 5.01
N LEU A 91 2.76 9.70 4.76
CA LEU A 91 2.56 8.69 5.81
C LEU A 91 3.21 7.38 5.40
N VAL A 92 3.88 6.75 6.33
CA VAL A 92 4.46 5.41 6.13
C VAL A 92 3.91 4.50 7.22
N ILE A 93 3.32 3.38 6.81
CA ILE A 93 2.85 2.32 7.71
C ILE A 93 3.70 1.09 7.42
N HIS A 94 4.49 0.68 8.40
CA HIS A 94 5.47 -0.39 8.22
C HIS A 94 4.98 -1.69 8.85
N LEU A 95 4.60 -2.65 8.01
CA LEU A 95 4.10 -3.96 8.43
C LEU A 95 5.00 -5.11 7.97
N ALA A 96 5.97 -4.85 7.11
CA ALA A 96 6.92 -5.88 6.67
C ALA A 96 7.87 -6.26 7.81
N ALA A 97 8.11 -7.53 7.97
CA ALA A 97 9.05 -8.05 8.95
C ALA A 97 10.52 -7.92 8.49
#